data_a5d01faf05bda06ad0e1efe36d8494d3
#
_entry.id   a5d01faf05bda06ad0e1efe36d8494d3
#
_cell.length_a   1.000
_cell.length_b   1.000
_cell.length_c   1.000
_cell.angle_alpha   90.00
_cell.angle_beta   90.00
_cell.angle_gamma   90.00
#
_symmetry.space_group_name_H-M   'P 1'
#
loop_
_entity.id
_entity.type
_entity.pdbx_description
1 polymer ?
#
loop_
_entity_poly.entity_id
_entity_poly.type
_entity_poly.pdbx_seq_one_letter_code
_entity_poly.pdbx_strand_id
1 'polypeptide(L)'
;MSEENKALANRFHMDVFQEGNLDAADEILSADFAWHGGMGPGEDQRGPEATKQVASAVIGAFPDRRITHEDIIAEGDKVLIRWVLRGTQQRELMGIPQTGRSVTVTGFDLFRIEGGKITEMWQEADELGMLQQLGVIEKASG
;
A
#
# COMPACT_ATOMS: atom_id res chain seq x y z
N MET A 1 6.62 0.02 -21.67
CA MET A 1 6.97 1.44 -21.81
C MET A 1 6.68 2.17 -20.52
N SER A 2 7.34 3.28 -20.27
CA SER A 2 7.26 3.92 -18.96
C SER A 2 5.85 4.42 -18.60
N GLU A 3 5.11 4.96 -19.55
CA GLU A 3 3.75 5.44 -19.26
C GLU A 3 2.79 4.30 -18.94
N GLU A 4 2.94 3.18 -19.65
CA GLU A 4 2.12 1.99 -19.39
C GLU A 4 2.47 1.40 -18.02
N ASN A 5 3.76 1.38 -17.67
CA ASN A 5 4.21 0.88 -16.39
C ASN A 5 3.75 1.78 -15.26
N LYS A 6 3.81 3.10 -15.43
CA LYS A 6 3.29 4.05 -14.45
C LYS A 6 1.79 3.85 -14.24
N ALA A 7 1.04 3.66 -15.32
CA ALA A 7 -0.40 3.44 -15.22
C ALA A 7 -0.71 2.17 -14.43
N LEU A 8 0.05 1.11 -14.67
CA LEU A 8 -0.12 -0.15 -13.97
C LEU A 8 0.15 -0.01 -12.47
N ALA A 9 1.26 0.64 -12.13
CA ALA A 9 1.61 0.91 -10.72
C ALA A 9 0.58 1.82 -10.05
N ASN A 10 0.05 2.81 -10.78
CA ASN A 10 -1.00 3.68 -10.27
C ASN A 10 -2.26 2.87 -9.91
N ARG A 11 -2.61 1.87 -10.71
CA ARG A 11 -3.78 1.03 -10.44
C ARG A 11 -3.66 0.24 -9.14
N PHE A 12 -2.44 -0.13 -8.75
CA PHE A 12 -2.24 -0.82 -7.47
C PHE A 12 -2.79 0.03 -6.33
N HIS A 13 -2.48 1.32 -6.31
CA HIS A 13 -2.98 2.21 -5.26
C HIS A 13 -4.43 2.64 -5.50
N MET A 14 -4.75 3.08 -6.69
CA MET A 14 -6.03 3.74 -6.94
C MET A 14 -7.18 2.79 -7.13
N ASP A 15 -6.99 1.70 -7.89
CA ASP A 15 -8.08 0.75 -8.11
C ASP A 15 -8.25 -0.18 -6.92
N VAL A 16 -7.15 -0.77 -6.43
CA VAL A 16 -7.24 -1.79 -5.38
C VAL A 16 -7.47 -1.16 -4.02
N PHE A 17 -6.64 -0.21 -3.61
CA PHE A 17 -6.69 0.35 -2.26
C PHE A 17 -7.65 1.54 -2.13
N GLN A 18 -7.59 2.49 -3.03
CA GLN A 18 -8.44 3.69 -2.92
C GLN A 18 -9.90 3.36 -3.24
N GLU A 19 -10.15 2.73 -4.38
CA GLU A 19 -11.52 2.40 -4.80
C GLU A 19 -12.05 1.12 -4.18
N GLY A 20 -11.18 0.25 -3.68
CA GLY A 20 -11.59 -1.01 -3.08
C GLY A 20 -11.96 -2.07 -4.10
N ASN A 21 -11.53 -1.93 -5.34
CA ASN A 21 -11.77 -2.94 -6.38
C ASN A 21 -10.72 -4.04 -6.25
N LEU A 22 -10.99 -5.02 -5.39
CA LEU A 22 -10.03 -6.09 -5.12
C LEU A 22 -9.77 -6.96 -6.36
N ASP A 23 -10.74 -7.10 -7.24
CA ASP A 23 -10.57 -7.89 -8.46
C ASP A 23 -9.50 -7.30 -9.38
N ALA A 24 -9.24 -6.00 -9.29
CA ALA A 24 -8.18 -5.38 -10.07
C ALA A 24 -6.80 -6.00 -9.74
N ALA A 25 -6.62 -6.52 -8.52
CA ALA A 25 -5.37 -7.17 -8.16
C ALA A 25 -5.07 -8.37 -9.06
N ASP A 26 -6.10 -9.12 -9.45
CA ASP A 26 -5.91 -10.27 -10.36
C ASP A 26 -5.49 -9.83 -11.76
N GLU A 27 -5.91 -8.64 -12.18
CA GLU A 27 -5.58 -8.12 -13.50
C GLU A 27 -4.16 -7.56 -13.58
N ILE A 28 -3.68 -6.94 -12.51
CA ILE A 28 -2.42 -6.20 -12.55
C ILE A 28 -1.24 -6.95 -11.93
N LEU A 29 -1.49 -7.94 -11.07
CA LEU A 29 -0.41 -8.65 -10.37
C LEU A 29 -0.16 -10.01 -11.00
N SER A 30 1.11 -10.43 -11.03
CA SER A 30 1.45 -11.79 -11.47
C SER A 30 0.98 -12.80 -10.42
N ALA A 31 0.83 -14.05 -10.83
CA ALA A 31 0.36 -15.11 -9.95
C ALA A 31 1.26 -15.31 -8.73
N ASP A 32 2.56 -15.03 -8.88
CA ASP A 32 3.55 -15.19 -7.82
C ASP A 32 4.06 -13.84 -7.29
N PHE A 33 3.28 -12.79 -7.46
CA PHE A 33 3.63 -11.44 -7.00
C PHE A 33 4.20 -11.46 -5.57
N ALA A 34 5.31 -10.78 -5.36
CA ALA A 34 5.98 -10.69 -4.07
C ALA A 34 5.98 -9.25 -3.55
N TRP A 35 5.44 -9.06 -2.36
CA TRP A 35 5.44 -7.77 -1.65
C TRP A 35 6.46 -7.86 -0.53
N HIS A 36 7.53 -7.09 -0.63
CA HIS A 36 8.61 -7.08 0.35
C HIS A 36 8.49 -5.89 1.30
N GLY A 37 8.49 -6.17 2.59
CA GLY A 37 8.59 -5.15 3.62
C GLY A 37 7.34 -4.31 3.83
N GLY A 38 7.52 -3.20 4.52
CA GLY A 38 6.44 -2.26 4.79
C GLY A 38 5.29 -2.88 5.55
N MET A 39 4.09 -2.56 5.10
CA MET A 39 2.84 -3.02 5.70
C MET A 39 2.26 -4.23 4.96
N GLY A 40 3.11 -4.95 4.24
CA GLY A 40 2.70 -6.08 3.43
C GLY A 40 2.34 -7.33 4.23
N PRO A 41 1.97 -8.40 3.52
CA PRO A 41 1.45 -9.62 4.15
C PRO A 41 2.52 -10.49 4.80
N GLY A 42 3.80 -10.21 4.54
CA GLY A 42 4.92 -11.05 5.00
C GLY A 42 5.58 -11.75 3.83
N GLU A 43 6.86 -12.07 4.00
CA GLU A 43 7.68 -12.64 2.92
C GLU A 43 7.18 -13.99 2.41
N ASP A 44 6.48 -14.76 3.24
CA ASP A 44 5.95 -16.07 2.86
C ASP A 44 4.66 -16.00 2.06
N GLN A 45 4.04 -14.82 2.00
CA GLN A 45 2.74 -14.63 1.36
C GLN A 45 2.93 -14.07 -0.05
N ARG A 46 2.44 -14.79 -1.03
CA ARG A 46 2.63 -14.44 -2.44
C ARG A 46 1.30 -14.36 -3.17
N GLY A 47 1.32 -13.62 -4.28
CA GLY A 47 0.20 -13.56 -5.22
C GLY A 47 -0.85 -12.52 -4.88
N PRO A 48 -1.85 -12.39 -5.76
CA PRO A 48 -2.89 -11.38 -5.59
C PRO A 48 -3.73 -11.54 -4.32
N GLU A 49 -3.98 -12.77 -3.88
CA GLU A 49 -4.81 -13.01 -2.69
C GLU A 49 -4.21 -12.38 -1.43
N ALA A 50 -2.88 -12.48 -1.27
CA ALA A 50 -2.22 -11.87 -0.12
C ALA A 50 -2.39 -10.34 -0.13
N THR A 51 -2.27 -9.73 -1.31
CA THR A 51 -2.49 -8.29 -1.46
C THR A 51 -3.93 -7.90 -1.16
N LYS A 52 -4.91 -8.72 -1.60
CA LYS A 52 -6.33 -8.46 -1.32
C LYS A 52 -6.60 -8.46 0.18
N GLN A 53 -5.94 -9.33 0.93
CA GLN A 53 -6.08 -9.37 2.39
C GLN A 53 -5.58 -8.08 3.03
N VAL A 54 -4.42 -7.60 2.59
CA VAL A 54 -3.89 -6.31 3.10
C VAL A 54 -4.84 -5.17 2.73
N ALA A 55 -5.31 -5.15 1.48
CA ALA A 55 -6.22 -4.10 1.02
C ALA A 55 -7.52 -4.12 1.82
N SER A 56 -8.09 -5.30 2.08
CA SER A 56 -9.31 -5.42 2.88
C SER A 56 -9.14 -4.84 4.26
N ALA A 57 -7.99 -5.10 4.90
CA ALA A 57 -7.68 -4.56 6.23
C ALA A 57 -7.61 -3.04 6.21
N VAL A 58 -6.93 -2.47 5.22
CA VAL A 58 -6.80 -1.01 5.08
C VAL A 58 -8.15 -0.36 4.79
N ILE A 59 -8.92 -0.94 3.88
CA ILE A 59 -10.24 -0.43 3.51
C ILE A 59 -11.18 -0.44 4.72
N GLY A 60 -11.18 -1.52 5.47
CA GLY A 60 -12.02 -1.64 6.66
C GLY A 60 -11.62 -0.67 7.77
N ALA A 61 -10.32 -0.52 7.99
CA ALA A 61 -9.80 0.35 9.05
C ALA A 61 -9.98 1.82 8.72
N PHE A 62 -9.83 2.21 7.44
CA PHE A 62 -9.90 3.60 7.01
C PHE A 62 -10.94 3.77 5.91
N PRO A 63 -12.25 3.79 6.27
CA PRO A 63 -13.29 3.96 5.25
C PRO A 63 -13.24 5.30 4.55
N ASP A 64 -12.67 6.33 5.20
CA ASP A 64 -12.49 7.66 4.64
C ASP A 64 -11.10 7.88 4.01
N ARG A 65 -10.40 6.80 3.72
CA ARG A 65 -9.02 6.86 3.23
C ARG A 65 -8.88 7.70 1.97
N ARG A 66 -7.75 8.37 1.88
CA ARG A 66 -7.37 9.15 0.69
C ARG A 66 -5.89 8.92 0.42
N ILE A 67 -5.59 8.35 -0.72
CA ILE A 67 -4.23 8.08 -1.16
C ILE A 67 -3.87 9.12 -2.22
N THR A 68 -2.73 9.79 -2.03
CA THR A 68 -2.23 10.74 -3.02
C THR A 68 -0.81 10.35 -3.39
N HIS A 69 -0.44 10.61 -4.65
CA HIS A 69 0.90 10.37 -5.16
C HIS A 69 1.64 11.70 -5.24
N GLU A 70 2.75 11.78 -4.52
CA GLU A 70 3.59 12.98 -4.56
C GLU A 70 4.56 12.93 -5.73
N ASP A 71 5.07 11.75 -6.06
CA ASP A 71 5.96 11.53 -7.19
C ASP A 71 5.71 10.16 -7.80
N ILE A 72 5.86 10.07 -9.11
CA ILE A 72 5.87 8.80 -9.85
C ILE A 72 7.04 8.88 -10.82
N ILE A 73 7.99 7.97 -10.67
CA ILE A 73 9.22 7.94 -11.47
C ILE A 73 9.39 6.55 -12.06
N ALA A 74 9.67 6.47 -13.34
CA ALA A 74 9.84 5.19 -14.01
C ALA A 74 11.18 5.13 -14.75
N GLU A 75 11.84 3.99 -14.66
CA GLU A 75 13.06 3.71 -15.42
C GLU A 75 13.14 2.21 -15.67
N GLY A 76 13.30 1.83 -16.94
CA GLY A 76 13.35 0.40 -17.29
C GLY A 76 12.07 -0.31 -16.91
N ASP A 77 12.21 -1.41 -16.18
CA ASP A 77 11.09 -2.22 -15.72
C ASP A 77 10.57 -1.80 -14.35
N LYS A 78 11.02 -0.67 -13.82
CA LYS A 78 10.68 -0.24 -12.46
C LYS A 78 9.94 1.08 -12.43
N VAL A 79 9.02 1.18 -11.44
CA VAL A 79 8.29 2.42 -11.15
C VAL A 79 8.39 2.66 -9.65
N LEU A 80 8.76 3.88 -9.28
CA LEU A 80 8.77 4.33 -7.89
C LEU A 80 7.63 5.31 -7.68
N ILE A 81 6.82 5.07 -6.64
CA ILE A 81 5.76 6.00 -6.23
C ILE A 81 6.03 6.43 -4.80
N ARG A 82 6.09 7.74 -4.58
CA ARG A 82 6.09 8.32 -3.23
C ARG A 82 4.66 8.73 -2.92
N TRP A 83 4.08 8.13 -1.89
CA TRP A 83 2.66 8.26 -1.60
C TRP A 83 2.38 8.75 -0.19
N VAL A 84 1.17 9.25 0.00
CA VAL A 84 0.63 9.64 1.32
C VAL A 84 -0.75 9.04 1.46
N LEU A 85 -1.00 8.39 2.59
CA LEU A 85 -2.31 7.86 2.96
C LEU A 85 -2.84 8.67 4.14
N ARG A 86 -4.06 9.20 4.01
CA ARG A 86 -4.75 9.87 5.11
C ARG A 86 -6.06 9.16 5.38
N GLY A 87 -6.39 9.02 6.66
CA GLY A 87 -7.66 8.40 7.04
C GLY A 87 -7.85 8.40 8.53
N THR A 88 -9.05 8.00 8.95
CA THR A 88 -9.42 7.89 10.36
C THR A 88 -9.66 6.43 10.66
N GLN A 89 -8.99 5.91 11.69
CA GLN A 89 -9.13 4.49 12.05
C GLN A 89 -10.47 4.22 12.70
N GLN A 90 -11.35 3.56 11.97
CA GLN A 90 -12.71 3.25 12.45
C GLN A 90 -12.89 1.78 12.81
N ARG A 91 -11.90 0.92 12.52
CA ARG A 91 -11.93 -0.52 12.85
C ARG A 91 -10.53 -0.99 13.14
N GLU A 92 -10.42 -2.21 13.65
CA GLU A 92 -9.13 -2.85 13.92
C GLU A 92 -8.24 -2.84 12.67
N LEU A 93 -6.96 -2.59 12.89
CA LEU A 93 -5.94 -2.65 11.83
C LEU A 93 -4.77 -3.48 12.36
N MET A 94 -4.53 -4.65 11.75
CA MET A 94 -3.38 -5.50 12.10
C MET A 94 -3.24 -5.75 13.60
N GLY A 95 -4.36 -6.04 14.26
CA GLY A 95 -4.36 -6.27 15.70
C GLY A 95 -4.46 -5.02 16.56
N ILE A 96 -4.43 -3.83 15.96
CA ILE A 96 -4.58 -2.57 16.69
C ILE A 96 -6.07 -2.24 16.81
N PRO A 97 -6.62 -2.20 18.03
CA PRO A 97 -8.03 -1.86 18.21
C PRO A 97 -8.37 -0.48 17.68
N GLN A 98 -9.62 -0.28 17.34
CA GLN A 98 -10.13 1.01 16.86
C GLN A 98 -9.76 2.15 17.82
N THR A 99 -9.17 3.21 17.30
CA THR A 99 -8.81 4.39 18.10
C THR A 99 -9.63 5.61 17.77
N GLY A 100 -10.25 5.66 16.58
CA GLY A 100 -10.95 6.84 16.09
C GLY A 100 -10.02 7.98 15.73
N ARG A 101 -8.72 7.74 15.70
CA ARG A 101 -7.71 8.77 15.42
C ARG A 101 -7.43 8.87 13.93
N SER A 102 -7.10 10.09 13.51
CA SER A 102 -6.68 10.35 12.13
C SER A 102 -5.19 10.13 11.99
N VAL A 103 -4.79 9.59 10.85
CA VAL A 103 -3.39 9.37 10.53
C VAL A 103 -3.02 9.97 9.19
N THR A 104 -1.75 10.31 9.07
CA THR A 104 -1.11 10.64 7.80
C THR A 104 0.13 9.75 7.72
N VAL A 105 0.10 8.78 6.80
CA VAL A 105 1.18 7.81 6.63
C VAL A 105 1.85 8.07 5.30
N THR A 106 3.18 8.15 5.32
CA THR A 106 3.96 8.36 4.10
C THR A 106 4.73 7.09 3.75
N GLY A 107 5.04 6.93 2.49
CA GLY A 107 5.82 5.77 2.07
C GLY A 107 6.30 5.85 0.64
N PHE A 108 7.11 4.87 0.29
CA PHE A 108 7.66 4.67 -1.04
C PHE A 108 7.38 3.22 -1.46
N ASP A 109 6.89 3.04 -2.67
CA ASP A 109 6.72 1.71 -3.25
C ASP A 109 7.54 1.66 -4.53
N LEU A 110 8.42 0.67 -4.64
CA LEU A 110 9.15 0.39 -5.85
C LEU A 110 8.56 -0.87 -6.48
N PHE A 111 8.03 -0.73 -7.68
CA PHE A 111 7.40 -1.82 -8.42
C PHE A 111 8.32 -2.33 -9.52
N ARG A 112 8.38 -3.67 -9.69
CA ARG A 112 8.97 -4.26 -10.89
C ARG A 112 7.85 -4.78 -11.77
N ILE A 113 7.91 -4.48 -13.06
CA ILE A 113 6.87 -4.84 -14.01
C ILE A 113 7.49 -5.65 -15.14
N GLU A 114 6.91 -6.81 -15.42
CA GLU A 114 7.36 -7.68 -16.50
C GLU A 114 6.13 -8.25 -17.20
N GLY A 115 6.16 -8.26 -18.54
CA GLY A 115 5.08 -8.84 -19.32
C GLY A 115 3.70 -8.24 -19.04
N GLY A 116 3.65 -6.95 -18.73
CA GLY A 116 2.39 -6.26 -18.46
C GLY A 116 1.78 -6.56 -17.10
N LYS A 117 2.56 -7.14 -16.18
CA LYS A 117 2.11 -7.44 -14.81
C LYS A 117 3.12 -6.91 -13.81
N ILE A 118 2.63 -6.53 -12.63
CA ILE A 118 3.52 -6.21 -11.52
C ILE A 118 3.96 -7.53 -10.90
N THR A 119 5.26 -7.80 -10.92
CA THR A 119 5.79 -9.08 -10.43
C THR A 119 6.34 -8.98 -9.02
N GLU A 120 6.74 -7.78 -8.61
CA GLU A 120 7.42 -7.60 -7.34
C GLU A 120 7.27 -6.15 -6.87
N MET A 121 7.22 -5.96 -5.56
CA MET A 121 7.18 -4.61 -4.98
C MET A 121 7.97 -4.59 -3.68
N TRP A 122 8.73 -3.54 -3.48
CA TRP A 122 9.41 -3.23 -2.22
C TRP A 122 8.76 -2.00 -1.63
N GLN A 123 8.33 -2.08 -0.38
CA GLN A 123 7.67 -0.97 0.29
C GLN A 123 8.45 -0.53 1.52
N GLU A 124 8.63 0.78 1.66
CA GLU A 124 9.07 1.40 2.90
C GLU A 124 7.98 2.39 3.31
N ALA A 125 7.40 2.19 4.47
CA ALA A 125 6.34 3.04 5.00
C ALA A 125 6.69 3.51 6.40
N ASP A 126 6.21 4.68 6.78
CA ASP A 126 6.43 5.24 8.11
C ASP A 126 5.46 4.58 9.12
N GLU A 127 5.73 3.32 9.44
CA GLU A 127 4.91 2.56 10.39
C GLU A 127 5.04 3.13 11.80
N LEU A 128 6.24 3.54 12.19
CA LEU A 128 6.45 4.14 13.50
C LEU A 128 5.59 5.39 13.67
N GLY A 129 5.60 6.27 12.67
CA GLY A 129 4.78 7.48 12.69
C GLY A 129 3.30 7.16 12.80
N MET A 130 2.84 6.14 12.06
CA MET A 130 1.45 5.71 12.13
C MET A 130 1.08 5.23 13.54
N LEU A 131 1.92 4.37 14.14
CA LEU A 131 1.67 3.85 15.48
C LEU A 131 1.65 4.96 16.54
N GLN A 132 2.52 5.96 16.38
CA GLN A 132 2.53 7.12 17.27
C GLN A 132 1.24 7.93 17.13
N GLN A 133 0.78 8.15 15.91
CA GLN A 133 -0.45 8.90 15.65
C GLN A 133 -1.68 8.16 16.18
N LEU A 134 -1.66 6.83 16.12
CA LEU A 134 -2.75 6.01 16.68
C LEU A 134 -2.68 5.91 18.20
N GLY A 135 -1.59 6.36 18.81
CA GLY A 135 -1.42 6.31 20.25
C GLY A 135 -1.00 4.96 20.80
N VAL A 136 -0.58 4.04 19.93
CA VAL A 136 -0.08 2.71 20.33
C VAL A 136 1.31 2.82 20.92
N ILE A 137 2.10 3.73 20.38
CA ILE A 137 3.49 3.99 20.83
C ILE A 137 3.59 5.47 21.16
N GLU A 138 4.29 5.80 22.26
CA GLU A 138 4.51 7.19 22.60
C GLU A 138 5.53 7.82 21.65
N LYS A 139 5.25 9.06 21.27
CA LYS A 139 6.18 9.83 20.47
C LYS A 139 7.38 10.20 21.36
N ALA A 140 8.59 10.00 20.86
CA ALA A 140 9.79 10.37 21.57
C ALA A 140 9.77 11.88 21.88
N SER A 141 10.03 12.23 23.13
CA SER A 141 10.15 13.63 23.55
C SER A 141 11.54 14.14 23.21
N GLY A 142 11.62 15.32 22.66
CA GLY A 142 12.91 15.91 22.38
C GLY A 142 13.03 16.60 21.09
#